data_07bfa74f9235674ec97139803614aa6b
#
_entry.id   07bfa74f9235674ec97139803614aa6b
#
_cell.length_a   1.000
_cell.length_b   1.000
_cell.length_c   1.000
_cell.angle_alpha   90.00
_cell.angle_beta   90.00
_cell.angle_gamma   90.00
#
_symmetry.space_group_name_H-M   'P 1'
#
loop_
_entity.id
_entity.type
_entity.pdbx_description
1 polymer ?
#
loop_
_entity_poly.entity_id
_entity_poly.type
_entity_poly.pdbx_seq_one_letter_code
_entity_poly.pdbx_strand_id
1 'polypeptide(L)'
;IPYHLSQGEGFYTLLSSTFLHGGILHLAGNMLFLYIFGDNLEDQMGHFGFLVFYLLSGIGASIIYYLTAPLSPIPLVGASGAIAGVMGGYLLLYPKARVDVIFFIFIFFKIISLRAWLVLGAWFLLQLANGTVLPSGKSGVAYWAHIGGFVVGSILCLPTFFRLGGLKFWKDSSGHPPHPEAEYTLVTVSYTHLTLPTTLVV
;
A
#
# COMPACT_ATOMS: atom_id res chain seq x y z
N ILE A 1 1.49 -11.55 -20.20
CA ILE A 1 2.94 -11.26 -20.16
C ILE A 1 3.29 -10.24 -21.22
N PRO A 2 4.32 -9.38 -20.99
CA PRO A 2 4.69 -8.32 -21.95
C PRO A 2 4.90 -8.81 -23.38
N TYR A 3 5.56 -9.95 -23.54
CA TYR A 3 5.78 -10.54 -24.88
C TYR A 3 4.47 -10.78 -25.65
N HIS A 4 3.43 -11.32 -25.04
CA HIS A 4 2.13 -11.52 -25.74
C HIS A 4 1.46 -10.20 -26.09
N LEU A 5 1.55 -9.20 -25.22
CA LEU A 5 1.04 -7.85 -25.52
C LEU A 5 1.75 -7.24 -26.72
N SER A 6 3.06 -7.47 -26.90
CA SER A 6 3.81 -6.99 -28.08
C SER A 6 3.37 -7.68 -29.38
N GLN A 7 2.75 -8.85 -29.29
CA GLN A 7 2.15 -9.56 -30.43
C GLN A 7 0.67 -9.19 -30.68
N GLY A 8 0.12 -8.25 -29.91
CA GLY A 8 -1.29 -7.88 -30.00
C GLY A 8 -2.24 -8.85 -29.30
N GLU A 9 -1.71 -9.68 -28.40
CA GLU A 9 -2.47 -10.73 -27.69
C GLU A 9 -2.49 -10.49 -26.18
N GLY A 10 -3.42 -11.14 -25.48
CA GLY A 10 -3.40 -11.21 -24.02
C GLY A 10 -3.73 -9.90 -23.29
N PHE A 11 -4.44 -8.95 -23.88
CA PHE A 11 -4.81 -7.67 -23.25
C PHE A 11 -5.54 -7.83 -21.92
N TYR A 12 -6.30 -8.91 -21.75
CA TYR A 12 -6.96 -9.24 -20.49
C TYR A 12 -5.97 -9.43 -19.34
N THR A 13 -4.71 -9.73 -19.63
CA THR A 13 -3.67 -9.92 -18.61
C THR A 13 -3.27 -8.61 -17.92
N LEU A 14 -3.54 -7.46 -18.53
CA LEU A 14 -3.34 -6.16 -17.88
C LEU A 14 -4.17 -6.03 -16.60
N LEU A 15 -5.33 -6.66 -16.59
CA LEU A 15 -6.24 -6.67 -15.45
C LEU A 15 -6.07 -7.94 -14.61
N SER A 16 -6.12 -9.12 -15.24
CA SER A 16 -6.16 -10.38 -14.51
C SER A 16 -4.89 -10.68 -13.73
N SER A 17 -3.73 -10.15 -14.15
CA SER A 17 -2.47 -10.28 -13.43
C SER A 17 -2.54 -9.73 -11.99
N THR A 18 -3.38 -8.73 -11.74
CA THR A 18 -3.61 -8.14 -10.41
C THR A 18 -4.18 -9.15 -9.40
N PHE A 19 -4.89 -10.17 -9.87
CA PHE A 19 -5.53 -11.17 -9.01
C PHE A 19 -4.72 -12.46 -8.85
N LEU A 20 -3.62 -12.60 -9.57
CA LEU A 20 -2.73 -13.76 -9.49
C LEU A 20 -1.59 -13.48 -8.50
N HIS A 21 -1.20 -14.48 -7.72
CA HIS A 21 -0.11 -14.35 -6.75
C HIS A 21 0.85 -15.52 -6.84
N GLY A 22 2.14 -15.26 -6.67
CA GLY A 22 3.21 -16.26 -6.73
C GLY A 22 3.30 -17.17 -5.49
N GLY A 23 2.48 -16.94 -4.46
CA GLY A 23 2.44 -17.75 -3.24
C GLY A 23 1.69 -17.07 -2.10
N ILE A 24 1.47 -17.80 -1.01
CA ILE A 24 0.66 -17.36 0.14
C ILE A 24 1.27 -16.11 0.80
N LEU A 25 2.59 -16.08 1.00
CA LEU A 25 3.25 -14.91 1.61
C LEU A 25 3.16 -13.67 0.73
N HIS A 26 3.20 -13.85 -0.61
CA HIS A 26 3.01 -12.75 -1.55
C HIS A 26 1.57 -12.20 -1.47
N LEU A 27 0.58 -13.09 -1.41
CA LEU A 27 -0.82 -12.70 -1.20
C LEU A 27 -1.01 -11.99 0.15
N ALA A 28 -0.50 -12.58 1.24
CA ALA A 28 -0.64 -12.02 2.59
C ALA A 28 0.00 -10.62 2.69
N GLY A 29 1.20 -10.44 2.12
CA GLY A 29 1.85 -9.13 2.07
C GLY A 29 1.03 -8.10 1.31
N ASN A 30 0.49 -8.47 0.14
CA ASN A 30 -0.39 -7.59 -0.63
C ASN A 30 -1.66 -7.21 0.16
N MET A 31 -2.31 -8.17 0.81
CA MET A 31 -3.51 -7.90 1.60
C MET A 31 -3.22 -7.02 2.82
N LEU A 32 -2.06 -7.20 3.46
CA LEU A 32 -1.63 -6.35 4.56
C LEU A 32 -1.48 -4.89 4.13
N PHE A 33 -0.78 -4.64 3.02
CA PHE A 33 -0.59 -3.27 2.52
C PHE A 33 -1.92 -2.66 2.03
N LEU A 34 -2.78 -3.45 1.39
CA LEU A 34 -4.10 -3.00 0.98
C LEU A 34 -4.96 -2.62 2.20
N TYR A 35 -4.91 -3.41 3.26
CA TYR A 35 -5.61 -3.13 4.51
C TYR A 35 -5.12 -1.84 5.19
N ILE A 36 -3.78 -1.66 5.27
CA ILE A 36 -3.20 -0.49 5.95
C ILE A 36 -3.50 0.82 5.20
N PHE A 37 -3.42 0.81 3.87
CA PHE A 37 -3.50 2.05 3.07
C PHE A 37 -4.83 2.21 2.33
N GLY A 38 -5.58 1.12 2.10
CA GLY A 38 -6.79 1.14 1.28
C GLY A 38 -8.00 1.74 1.97
N ASP A 39 -8.21 1.40 3.23
CA ASP A 39 -9.38 1.76 4.02
C ASP A 39 -9.69 3.28 3.98
N ASN A 40 -8.72 4.09 4.31
CA ASN A 40 -8.86 5.55 4.31
C ASN A 40 -9.14 6.16 2.91
N LEU A 41 -8.67 5.52 1.84
CA LEU A 41 -8.97 5.95 0.47
C LEU A 41 -10.38 5.54 0.07
N GLU A 42 -10.78 4.33 0.45
CA GLU A 42 -12.11 3.81 0.22
C GLU A 42 -13.17 4.69 0.88
N ASP A 43 -12.94 5.14 2.11
CA ASP A 43 -13.80 6.10 2.79
C ASP A 43 -13.99 7.40 2.01
N GLN A 44 -12.94 7.88 1.35
CA GLN A 44 -13.03 9.12 0.57
C GLN A 44 -13.64 8.92 -0.82
N MET A 45 -13.45 7.78 -1.43
CA MET A 45 -13.90 7.48 -2.80
C MET A 45 -15.23 6.74 -2.84
N GLY A 46 -15.63 6.11 -1.73
CA GLY A 46 -16.69 5.11 -1.66
C GLY A 46 -16.26 3.78 -2.30
N HIS A 47 -16.94 2.69 -1.96
CA HIS A 47 -16.56 1.33 -2.39
C HIS A 47 -16.38 1.19 -3.90
N PHE A 48 -17.34 1.71 -4.69
CA PHE A 48 -17.26 1.61 -6.14
C PHE A 48 -16.15 2.49 -6.72
N GLY A 49 -15.99 3.72 -6.21
CA GLY A 49 -14.92 4.63 -6.64
C GLY A 49 -13.54 4.06 -6.33
N PHE A 50 -13.36 3.48 -5.16
CA PHE A 50 -12.12 2.82 -4.76
C PHE A 50 -11.82 1.60 -5.63
N LEU A 51 -12.82 0.76 -5.93
CA LEU A 51 -12.65 -0.38 -6.82
C LEU A 51 -12.16 0.05 -8.20
N VAL A 52 -12.79 1.06 -8.80
CA VAL A 52 -12.38 1.60 -10.11
C VAL A 52 -10.95 2.17 -10.04
N PHE A 53 -10.67 2.95 -9.01
CA PHE A 53 -9.33 3.51 -8.75
C PHE A 53 -8.27 2.42 -8.65
N TYR A 54 -8.53 1.36 -7.88
CA TYR A 54 -7.65 0.22 -7.68
C TYR A 54 -7.35 -0.52 -9.00
N LEU A 55 -8.41 -0.84 -9.77
CA LEU A 55 -8.28 -1.54 -11.03
C LEU A 55 -7.51 -0.72 -12.09
N LEU A 56 -7.81 0.58 -12.19
CA LEU A 56 -7.11 1.48 -13.11
C LEU A 56 -5.64 1.66 -12.71
N SER A 57 -5.34 1.71 -11.41
CA SER A 57 -3.95 1.74 -10.92
C SER A 57 -3.19 0.47 -11.30
N GLY A 58 -3.82 -0.70 -11.20
CA GLY A 58 -3.24 -1.99 -11.62
C GLY A 58 -3.01 -2.08 -13.13
N ILE A 59 -3.96 -1.62 -13.94
CA ILE A 59 -3.81 -1.55 -15.38
C ILE A 59 -2.66 -0.60 -15.76
N GLY A 60 -2.62 0.59 -15.14
CA GLY A 60 -1.55 1.56 -15.36
C GLY A 60 -0.17 1.01 -14.98
N ALA A 61 -0.07 0.30 -13.85
CA ALA A 61 1.15 -0.39 -13.43
C ALA A 61 1.60 -1.42 -14.48
N SER A 62 0.67 -2.21 -14.99
CA SER A 62 0.92 -3.24 -16.01
C SER A 62 1.38 -2.62 -17.33
N ILE A 63 0.79 -1.49 -17.75
CA ILE A 63 1.20 -0.75 -18.95
C ILE A 63 2.62 -0.20 -18.80
N ILE A 64 2.93 0.44 -17.67
CA ILE A 64 4.29 0.98 -17.42
C ILE A 64 5.32 -0.16 -17.43
N TYR A 65 5.01 -1.29 -16.78
CA TYR A 65 5.89 -2.46 -16.83
C TYR A 65 6.09 -2.97 -18.26
N TYR A 66 5.03 -3.07 -19.05
CA TYR A 66 5.12 -3.44 -20.46
C TYR A 66 6.04 -2.50 -21.25
N LEU A 67 5.90 -1.19 -21.07
CA LEU A 67 6.72 -0.20 -21.78
C LEU A 67 8.20 -0.29 -21.43
N THR A 68 8.54 -0.72 -20.21
CA THR A 68 9.94 -0.88 -19.77
C THR A 68 10.57 -2.20 -20.18
N ALA A 69 9.76 -3.23 -20.47
CA ALA A 69 10.25 -4.56 -20.83
C ALA A 69 9.30 -5.28 -21.81
N PRO A 70 9.06 -4.74 -23.03
CA PRO A 70 8.00 -5.22 -23.94
C PRO A 70 8.21 -6.67 -24.43
N LEU A 71 9.44 -7.13 -24.48
CA LEU A 71 9.80 -8.48 -24.94
C LEU A 71 10.04 -9.46 -23.77
N SER A 72 9.76 -9.06 -22.53
CA SER A 72 9.96 -9.93 -21.38
C SER A 72 9.01 -11.14 -21.43
N PRO A 73 9.53 -12.37 -21.36
CA PRO A 73 8.71 -13.57 -21.22
C PRO A 73 8.20 -13.76 -19.79
N ILE A 74 8.68 -12.96 -18.84
CA ILE A 74 8.35 -13.11 -17.42
C ILE A 74 6.95 -12.54 -17.16
N PRO A 75 6.04 -13.33 -16.57
CA PRO A 75 4.71 -12.86 -16.25
C PRO A 75 4.75 -11.81 -15.14
N LEU A 76 3.96 -10.75 -15.29
CA LEU A 76 3.61 -9.88 -14.18
C LEU A 76 2.49 -10.56 -13.40
N VAL A 77 2.67 -10.71 -12.07
CA VAL A 77 1.67 -11.27 -11.17
C VAL A 77 1.68 -10.52 -9.84
N GLY A 78 0.51 -10.29 -9.31
CA GLY A 78 0.32 -9.67 -8.00
C GLY A 78 -0.46 -8.37 -8.03
N ALA A 79 -1.19 -8.16 -6.95
CA ALA A 79 -1.93 -6.93 -6.68
C ALA A 79 -1.00 -5.72 -6.44
N SER A 80 0.30 -5.95 -6.28
CA SER A 80 1.26 -4.97 -5.76
C SER A 80 1.38 -3.70 -6.60
N GLY A 81 1.18 -3.78 -7.93
CA GLY A 81 1.12 -2.60 -8.80
C GLY A 81 -0.10 -1.71 -8.50
N ALA A 82 -1.28 -2.31 -8.32
CA ALA A 82 -2.50 -1.60 -7.91
C ALA A 82 -2.35 -1.03 -6.49
N ILE A 83 -1.78 -1.80 -5.56
CA ILE A 83 -1.51 -1.39 -4.17
C ILE A 83 -0.48 -0.26 -4.12
N ALA A 84 0.53 -0.28 -4.99
CA ALA A 84 1.44 0.86 -5.15
C ALA A 84 0.67 2.13 -5.53
N GLY A 85 -0.37 2.01 -6.37
CA GLY A 85 -1.29 3.12 -6.68
C GLY A 85 -2.08 3.59 -5.46
N VAL A 86 -2.57 2.66 -4.64
CA VAL A 86 -3.20 2.98 -3.35
C VAL A 86 -2.24 3.74 -2.45
N MET A 87 -0.98 3.29 -2.32
CA MET A 87 0.05 3.96 -1.53
C MET A 87 0.35 5.38 -2.07
N GLY A 88 0.37 5.56 -3.39
CA GLY A 88 0.55 6.85 -4.03
C GLY A 88 -0.60 7.82 -3.75
N GLY A 89 -1.84 7.35 -3.87
CA GLY A 89 -3.05 8.10 -3.49
C GLY A 89 -3.07 8.43 -1.99
N TYR A 90 -2.70 7.48 -1.13
CA TYR A 90 -2.61 7.68 0.31
C TYR A 90 -1.60 8.77 0.67
N LEU A 91 -0.42 8.73 0.04
CA LEU A 91 0.59 9.77 0.26
C LEU A 91 0.10 11.15 -0.16
N LEU A 92 -0.67 11.24 -1.24
CA LEU A 92 -1.26 12.50 -1.69
C LEU A 92 -2.29 13.04 -0.69
N LEU A 93 -3.17 12.18 -0.15
CA LEU A 93 -4.21 12.65 0.77
C LEU A 93 -3.69 12.86 2.20
N TYR A 94 -2.84 11.95 2.70
CA TYR A 94 -2.46 11.86 4.11
C TYR A 94 -0.94 11.79 4.34
N PRO A 95 -0.16 12.80 3.87
CA PRO A 95 1.30 12.75 3.93
C PRO A 95 1.86 12.70 5.35
N LYS A 96 1.12 13.20 6.35
CA LYS A 96 1.57 13.26 7.75
C LYS A 96 0.99 12.18 8.63
N ALA A 97 0.11 11.32 8.09
CA ALA A 97 -0.39 10.15 8.81
C ALA A 97 0.76 9.33 9.39
N ARG A 98 0.52 8.66 10.50
CA ARG A 98 1.51 7.79 11.11
C ARG A 98 1.34 6.36 10.62
N VAL A 99 2.46 5.74 10.31
CA VAL A 99 2.55 4.33 9.92
C VAL A 99 3.46 3.64 10.93
N ASP A 100 2.96 2.62 11.58
CA ASP A 100 3.71 1.83 12.52
C ASP A 100 4.58 0.82 11.78
N VAL A 101 5.90 0.97 11.92
CA VAL A 101 6.89 0.09 11.30
C VAL A 101 7.50 -0.80 12.37
N ILE A 102 7.43 -2.11 12.13
CA ILE A 102 8.01 -3.10 13.03
C ILE A 102 9.45 -3.37 12.61
N PHE A 103 10.38 -3.05 13.49
CA PHE A 103 11.79 -3.38 13.33
C PHE A 103 12.12 -4.63 14.12
N PHE A 104 12.68 -5.63 13.45
CA PHE A 104 13.19 -6.83 14.09
C PHE A 104 14.70 -6.71 14.24
N ILE A 105 15.19 -6.83 15.48
CA ILE A 105 16.61 -6.88 15.81
C ILE A 105 16.85 -8.20 16.57
N PHE A 106 17.28 -9.24 15.88
CA PHE A 106 17.39 -10.60 16.38
C PHE A 106 16.05 -11.13 16.93
N ILE A 107 15.93 -11.31 18.25
CA ILE A 107 14.73 -11.78 18.95
C ILE A 107 13.88 -10.64 19.51
N PHE A 108 14.37 -9.40 19.44
CA PHE A 108 13.64 -8.23 19.89
C PHE A 108 12.92 -7.56 18.72
N PHE A 109 11.73 -7.05 18.96
CA PHE A 109 11.03 -6.19 18.00
C PHE A 109 10.75 -4.83 18.63
N LYS A 110 10.79 -3.79 17.81
CA LYS A 110 10.43 -2.42 18.20
C LYS A 110 9.48 -1.85 17.18
N ILE A 111 8.37 -1.31 17.65
CA ILE A 111 7.43 -0.57 16.81
C ILE A 111 7.81 0.90 16.87
N ILE A 112 7.98 1.52 15.71
CA ILE A 112 8.30 2.93 15.56
C ILE A 112 7.26 3.55 14.63
N SER A 113 6.51 4.54 15.14
CA SER A 113 5.55 5.30 14.36
C SER A 113 6.28 6.35 13.52
N LEU A 114 6.26 6.20 12.22
CA LEU A 114 6.87 7.12 11.26
C LEU A 114 5.81 7.80 10.41
N ARG A 115 6.12 9.00 9.90
CA ARG A 115 5.21 9.70 8.99
C ARG A 115 5.11 9.00 7.65
N ALA A 116 3.91 8.94 7.06
CA ALA A 116 3.64 8.26 5.80
C ALA A 116 4.56 8.74 4.67
N TRP A 117 4.83 10.04 4.56
CA TRP A 117 5.73 10.57 3.54
C TRP A 117 7.15 10.00 3.64
N LEU A 118 7.62 9.72 4.85
CA LEU A 118 8.96 9.12 5.05
C LEU A 118 8.97 7.64 4.64
N VAL A 119 7.97 6.87 5.11
CA VAL A 119 7.88 5.43 4.83
C VAL A 119 7.63 5.18 3.35
N LEU A 120 6.61 5.83 2.77
CA LEU A 120 6.23 5.63 1.37
C LEU A 120 7.23 6.27 0.42
N GLY A 121 7.80 7.42 0.79
CA GLY A 121 8.86 8.06 0.01
C GLY A 121 10.13 7.21 -0.03
N ALA A 122 10.58 6.70 1.11
CA ALA A 122 11.73 5.79 1.16
C ALA A 122 11.46 4.50 0.37
N TRP A 123 10.28 3.91 0.52
CA TRP A 123 9.86 2.74 -0.27
C TRP A 123 9.90 3.03 -1.78
N PHE A 124 9.34 4.17 -2.22
CA PHE A 124 9.35 4.58 -3.62
C PHE A 124 10.77 4.77 -4.16
N LEU A 125 11.64 5.43 -3.41
CA LEU A 125 13.04 5.63 -3.77
C LEU A 125 13.79 4.29 -3.90
N LEU A 126 13.51 3.32 -3.03
CA LEU A 126 14.05 1.97 -3.16
C LEU A 126 13.55 1.26 -4.42
N GLN A 127 12.27 1.42 -4.80
CA GLN A 127 11.76 0.88 -6.07
C GLN A 127 12.51 1.49 -7.26
N LEU A 128 12.70 2.81 -7.24
CA LEU A 128 13.40 3.53 -8.31
C LEU A 128 14.87 3.10 -8.41
N ALA A 129 15.57 3.02 -7.28
CA ALA A 129 16.97 2.58 -7.24
C ALA A 129 17.12 1.14 -7.78
N ASN A 130 16.29 0.21 -7.30
CA ASN A 130 16.34 -1.17 -7.74
C ASN A 130 15.89 -1.33 -9.20
N GLY A 131 14.88 -0.59 -9.64
CA GLY A 131 14.40 -0.63 -11.03
C GLY A 131 15.42 -0.12 -12.04
N THR A 132 16.32 0.80 -11.63
CA THR A 132 17.38 1.34 -12.48
C THR A 132 18.65 0.49 -12.47
N VAL A 133 18.98 -0.12 -11.31
CA VAL A 133 20.24 -0.89 -11.14
C VAL A 133 20.07 -2.35 -11.56
N LEU A 134 18.92 -2.96 -11.25
CA LEU A 134 18.70 -4.38 -11.49
C LEU A 134 18.03 -4.61 -12.85
N PRO A 135 18.54 -5.52 -13.68
CA PRO A 135 17.89 -5.88 -14.94
C PRO A 135 16.45 -6.39 -14.69
N SER A 136 15.51 -5.90 -15.49
CA SER A 136 14.10 -6.30 -15.41
C SER A 136 13.96 -7.83 -15.45
N GLY A 137 13.25 -8.38 -14.46
CA GLY A 137 12.93 -9.81 -14.38
C GLY A 137 13.96 -10.70 -13.66
N LYS A 138 15.18 -10.22 -13.33
CA LYS A 138 16.16 -11.05 -12.61
C LYS A 138 15.92 -11.13 -11.10
N SER A 139 15.24 -10.14 -10.53
CA SER A 139 15.01 -10.03 -9.07
C SER A 139 13.72 -10.68 -8.59
N GLY A 140 12.85 -11.16 -9.50
CA GLY A 140 11.50 -11.63 -9.16
C GLY A 140 10.52 -10.53 -8.75
N VAL A 141 10.96 -9.27 -8.70
CA VAL A 141 10.15 -8.09 -8.34
C VAL A 141 10.02 -7.17 -9.54
N ALA A 142 8.80 -6.75 -9.86
CA ALA A 142 8.50 -5.85 -10.97
C ALA A 142 8.56 -4.38 -10.50
N TYR A 143 9.76 -3.87 -10.22
CA TYR A 143 9.96 -2.52 -9.70
C TYR A 143 9.28 -1.44 -10.54
N TRP A 144 9.36 -1.53 -11.87
CA TRP A 144 8.72 -0.57 -12.76
C TRP A 144 7.18 -0.62 -12.72
N ALA A 145 6.59 -1.80 -12.43
CA ALA A 145 5.16 -1.87 -12.16
C ALA A 145 4.78 -1.15 -10.86
N HIS A 146 5.61 -1.25 -9.82
CA HIS A 146 5.39 -0.53 -8.57
C HIS A 146 5.52 0.99 -8.75
N ILE A 147 6.57 1.45 -9.43
CA ILE A 147 6.77 2.87 -9.76
C ILE A 147 5.60 3.39 -10.58
N GLY A 148 5.23 2.65 -11.64
CA GLY A 148 4.11 3.01 -12.51
C GLY A 148 2.79 3.08 -11.76
N GLY A 149 2.49 2.06 -10.95
CA GLY A 149 1.28 2.03 -10.11
C GLY A 149 1.21 3.21 -9.16
N PHE A 150 2.31 3.49 -8.45
CA PHE A 150 2.39 4.61 -7.50
C PHE A 150 2.12 5.97 -8.17
N VAL A 151 2.77 6.23 -9.30
CA VAL A 151 2.58 7.48 -10.05
C VAL A 151 1.16 7.59 -10.62
N VAL A 152 0.68 6.53 -11.28
CA VAL A 152 -0.67 6.49 -11.85
C VAL A 152 -1.73 6.67 -10.76
N GLY A 153 -1.59 5.96 -9.62
CA GLY A 153 -2.52 6.09 -8.51
C GLY A 153 -2.51 7.50 -7.89
N SER A 154 -1.33 8.12 -7.75
CA SER A 154 -1.25 9.53 -7.31
C SER A 154 -2.01 10.45 -8.26
N ILE A 155 -1.88 10.27 -9.58
CA ILE A 155 -2.58 11.07 -10.59
C ILE A 155 -4.09 10.79 -10.55
N LEU A 156 -4.51 9.53 -10.49
CA LEU A 156 -5.92 9.14 -10.41
C LEU A 156 -6.60 9.62 -9.12
N CYS A 157 -5.84 9.87 -8.07
CA CYS A 157 -6.34 10.40 -6.81
C CYS A 157 -6.53 11.94 -6.83
N LEU A 158 -5.96 12.67 -7.80
CA LEU A 158 -6.09 14.12 -7.90
C LEU A 158 -7.54 14.64 -7.92
N PRO A 159 -8.49 14.03 -8.67
CA PRO A 159 -9.88 14.46 -8.62
C PRO A 159 -10.47 14.39 -7.21
N THR A 160 -10.18 13.34 -6.46
CA THR A 160 -10.61 13.20 -5.07
C THR A 160 -9.96 14.26 -4.18
N PHE A 161 -8.65 14.49 -4.34
CA PHE A 161 -7.93 15.53 -3.60
C PHE A 161 -8.54 16.92 -3.82
N PHE A 162 -8.83 17.30 -5.07
CA PHE A 162 -9.45 18.58 -5.38
C PHE A 162 -10.90 18.66 -4.89
N ARG A 163 -11.68 17.57 -4.97
CA ARG A 163 -13.03 17.51 -4.42
C ARG A 163 -13.05 17.75 -2.91
N LEU A 164 -12.03 17.28 -2.19
CA LEU A 164 -11.86 17.49 -0.76
C LEU A 164 -11.38 18.90 -0.39
N GLY A 165 -11.02 19.71 -1.38
CA GLY A 165 -10.56 21.09 -1.18
C GLY A 165 -9.09 21.35 -1.48
N GLY A 166 -8.37 20.37 -2.03
CA GLY A 166 -6.96 20.51 -2.42
C GLY A 166 -6.04 20.89 -1.25
N LEU A 167 -5.30 21.98 -1.39
CA LEU A 167 -4.40 22.45 -0.33
C LEU A 167 -5.12 22.86 0.97
N LYS A 168 -6.40 23.27 0.88
CA LYS A 168 -7.22 23.56 2.06
C LYS A 168 -7.50 22.27 2.85
N PHE A 169 -7.75 21.16 2.17
CA PHE A 169 -7.91 19.84 2.81
C PHE A 169 -6.69 19.48 3.67
N TRP A 170 -5.46 19.70 3.19
CA TRP A 170 -4.27 19.47 4.00
C TRP A 170 -4.16 20.40 5.21
N LYS A 171 -4.66 21.63 5.11
CA LYS A 171 -4.71 22.56 6.24
C LYS A 171 -5.69 22.09 7.31
N ASP A 172 -6.89 21.73 6.87
CA ASP A 172 -8.00 21.35 7.77
C ASP A 172 -7.78 19.99 8.44
N SER A 173 -7.27 19.01 7.69
CA SER A 173 -6.94 17.66 8.20
C SER A 173 -5.56 17.56 8.85
N SER A 174 -4.73 18.63 8.76
CA SER A 174 -3.31 18.58 9.11
C SER A 174 -2.52 17.47 8.40
N GLY A 175 -3.07 16.94 7.28
CA GLY A 175 -2.49 15.83 6.50
C GLY A 175 -2.65 14.46 7.16
N HIS A 176 -3.65 14.31 8.03
CA HIS A 176 -4.04 13.08 8.71
C HIS A 176 -5.40 12.57 8.21
N PRO A 177 -5.66 11.25 8.26
CA PRO A 177 -6.97 10.71 7.97
C PRO A 177 -7.99 11.14 9.04
N PRO A 178 -9.32 11.13 8.71
CA PRO A 178 -10.36 11.58 9.63
C PRO A 178 -10.58 10.65 10.83
N HIS A 179 -10.15 9.40 10.75
CA HIS A 179 -10.22 8.48 11.88
C HIS A 179 -9.12 8.81 12.89
N PRO A 180 -9.45 8.92 14.19
CA PRO A 180 -8.44 9.15 15.19
C PRO A 180 -7.40 8.02 15.13
N GLU A 181 -6.14 8.40 15.17
CA GLU A 181 -5.06 7.45 15.46
C GLU A 181 -5.46 6.75 16.76
N ALA A 182 -5.33 5.41 16.83
CA ALA A 182 -5.67 4.67 18.04
C ALA A 182 -4.83 5.23 19.20
N GLU A 183 -5.45 6.05 20.03
CA GLU A 183 -4.84 6.49 21.27
C GLU A 183 -4.89 5.32 22.25
N TYR A 184 -3.78 4.63 22.36
CA TYR A 184 -3.60 3.62 23.42
C TYR A 184 -3.48 4.37 24.75
N THR A 185 -4.62 4.61 25.40
CA THR A 185 -4.62 5.03 26.79
C THR A 185 -4.16 3.85 27.63
N LEU A 186 -2.94 3.93 28.15
CA LEU A 186 -2.48 2.98 29.16
C LEU A 186 -3.41 3.12 30.37
N VAL A 187 -4.43 2.30 30.43
CA VAL A 187 -5.24 2.16 31.65
C VAL A 187 -4.37 1.42 32.63
N THR A 188 -3.80 2.19 33.58
CA THR A 188 -3.13 1.61 34.72
C THR A 188 -4.21 0.97 35.61
N VAL A 189 -4.42 -0.33 35.44
CA VAL A 189 -5.30 -1.10 36.34
C VAL A 189 -4.57 -1.24 37.65
N SER A 190 -4.88 -0.37 38.60
CA SER A 190 -4.45 -0.52 39.99
C SER A 190 -5.29 -1.66 40.59
N TYR A 191 -4.71 -2.81 40.74
CA TYR A 191 -5.31 -3.93 41.46
C TYR A 191 -5.25 -3.59 42.96
N THR A 192 -6.29 -2.95 43.49
CA THR A 192 -6.38 -2.62 44.93
C THR A 192 -6.82 -3.80 45.81
N HIS A 193 -7.14 -4.96 45.20
CA HIS A 193 -7.55 -6.16 45.95
C HIS A 193 -6.90 -7.44 45.39
N LEU A 194 -5.68 -7.68 45.85
CA LEU A 194 -5.10 -9.03 45.91
C LEU A 194 -5.35 -9.63 47.31
N THR A 195 -6.59 -9.61 47.75
CA THR A 195 -7.03 -10.50 48.82
C THR A 195 -7.94 -11.54 48.16
N LEU A 196 -7.37 -12.66 47.78
CA LEU A 196 -8.11 -13.89 47.63
C LEU A 196 -8.85 -14.12 48.97
N PRO A 197 -10.17 -14.32 48.95
CA PRO A 197 -10.85 -14.78 50.17
C PRO A 197 -10.39 -16.20 50.42
N THR A 198 -9.47 -16.35 51.36
CA THR A 198 -9.16 -17.62 52.00
C THR A 198 -10.28 -17.94 52.97
N THR A 199 -11.41 -18.43 52.47
CA THR A 199 -12.40 -19.18 53.24
C THR A 199 -13.04 -20.21 52.33
N LEU A 200 -12.31 -21.28 52.11
CA LEU A 200 -12.93 -22.60 51.99
C LEU A 200 -13.39 -22.95 53.42
N VAL A 201 -14.67 -22.86 53.67
CA VAL A 201 -15.29 -23.51 54.81
C VAL A 201 -16.22 -24.56 54.26
N VAL A 202 -15.79 -25.84 54.44
CA VAL A 202 -16.49 -27.12 54.63
C VAL A 202 -17.93 -27.20 54.13
#